data_74bd86a3813c2b3fdaf5302d925ceae2
#
_entry.id   74bd86a3813c2b3fdaf5302d925ceae2
#
_cell.length_a   1.000
_cell.length_b   1.000
_cell.length_c   1.000
_cell.angle_alpha   90.00
_cell.angle_beta   90.00
_cell.angle_gamma   90.00
#
_symmetry.space_group_name_H-M   'P 1'
#
loop_
_entity.id
_entity.type
_entity.pdbx_description
1 polymer ?
#
loop_
_entity_poly.entity_id
_entity_poly.type
_entity_poly.pdbx_seq_one_letter_code
_entity_poly.pdbx_strand_id
1 'polypeptide(L)'
;MKATIYHNPRCSKSRAALTLLTEAGADVTVIEYLKTPPTRDELAALLTRANLTPREALRTGETEAKPLKDATEAAILDAMANHPILIERPIVATTKGVVVARPPERVQEIL
;
A
#
# COMPACT_ATOMS: atom_id res chain seq x y z
N MET A 1 -5.14 -18.54 -6.76
CA MET A 1 -4.34 -17.74 -5.82
C MET A 1 -5.13 -16.54 -5.35
N LYS A 2 -5.09 -16.23 -4.07
CA LYS A 2 -5.76 -15.06 -3.50
C LYS A 2 -4.80 -13.89 -3.38
N ALA A 3 -5.26 -12.70 -3.78
CA ALA A 3 -4.51 -11.46 -3.66
C ALA A 3 -5.41 -10.37 -3.11
N THR A 4 -4.85 -9.50 -2.28
CA THR A 4 -5.53 -8.31 -1.79
C THR A 4 -4.81 -7.08 -2.32
N ILE A 5 -5.54 -6.15 -2.90
CA ILE A 5 -4.99 -4.87 -3.33
C ILE A 5 -5.63 -3.73 -2.55
N TYR A 6 -4.80 -2.91 -1.93
CA TYR A 6 -5.23 -1.66 -1.30
C TYR A 6 -5.19 -0.60 -2.40
N HIS A 7 -6.34 -0.33 -2.96
CA HIS A 7 -6.53 0.26 -4.28
C HIS A 7 -6.97 1.71 -4.21
N ASN A 8 -6.41 2.52 -5.11
CA ASN A 8 -6.88 3.87 -5.38
C ASN A 8 -7.31 3.91 -6.86
N PRO A 9 -8.63 3.96 -7.14
CA PRO A 9 -9.12 3.92 -8.53
C PRO A 9 -8.71 5.13 -9.37
N ARG A 10 -8.28 6.21 -8.73
CA ARG A 10 -7.79 7.41 -9.43
C ARG A 10 -6.30 7.33 -9.78
N CYS A 11 -5.58 6.36 -9.22
CA CYS A 11 -4.15 6.18 -9.45
C CYS A 11 -3.92 5.23 -10.63
N SER A 12 -3.23 5.69 -11.68
CA SER A 12 -2.95 4.85 -12.85
C SER A 12 -2.13 3.61 -12.51
N LYS A 13 -1.18 3.74 -11.60
CA LYS A 13 -0.35 2.61 -11.15
C LYS A 13 -1.17 1.58 -10.40
N SER A 14 -2.12 2.03 -9.59
CA SER A 14 -3.03 1.15 -8.87
C SER A 14 -3.95 0.38 -9.83
N ARG A 15 -4.48 1.07 -10.84
CA ARG A 15 -5.30 0.42 -11.87
C ARG A 15 -4.49 -0.60 -12.68
N ALA A 16 -3.25 -0.26 -13.02
CA ALA A 16 -2.37 -1.17 -13.76
C ALA A 16 -2.03 -2.42 -12.95
N ALA A 17 -1.76 -2.27 -11.65
CA ALA A 17 -1.50 -3.40 -10.77
C ALA A 17 -2.71 -4.33 -10.68
N LEU A 18 -3.90 -3.76 -10.54
CA LEU A 18 -5.15 -4.55 -10.51
C LEU A 18 -5.33 -5.34 -11.80
N THR A 19 -5.07 -4.72 -12.94
CA THR A 19 -5.16 -5.39 -14.24
C THR A 19 -4.19 -6.57 -14.30
N LEU A 20 -2.94 -6.38 -13.88
CA LEU A 20 -1.94 -7.45 -13.89
C LEU A 20 -2.34 -8.63 -13.00
N LEU A 21 -2.90 -8.35 -11.81
CA LEU A 21 -3.39 -9.40 -10.91
C LEU A 21 -4.54 -10.19 -11.55
N THR A 22 -5.48 -9.48 -12.17
CA THR A 22 -6.64 -10.09 -12.82
C THR A 22 -6.18 -10.95 -14.01
N GLU A 23 -5.28 -10.44 -14.84
CA GLU A 23 -4.74 -11.17 -15.99
C GLU A 23 -3.93 -12.40 -15.57
N ALA A 24 -3.33 -12.37 -14.39
CA ALA A 24 -2.61 -13.52 -13.84
C ALA A 24 -3.55 -14.60 -13.27
N GLY A 25 -4.85 -14.36 -13.29
CA GLY A 25 -5.83 -15.31 -12.79
C GLY A 25 -5.99 -15.30 -11.27
N ALA A 26 -5.51 -14.27 -10.59
CA ALA A 26 -5.66 -14.15 -9.15
C ALA A 26 -7.12 -13.87 -8.76
N ASP A 27 -7.53 -14.42 -7.62
CA ASP A 27 -8.80 -14.09 -6.97
C ASP A 27 -8.55 -12.83 -6.13
N VAL A 28 -8.95 -11.68 -6.64
CA VAL A 28 -8.56 -10.39 -6.09
C VAL A 28 -9.63 -9.82 -5.18
N THR A 29 -9.23 -9.50 -3.95
CA THR A 29 -10.03 -8.67 -3.04
C THR A 29 -9.55 -7.23 -3.18
N VAL A 30 -10.45 -6.32 -3.55
CA VAL A 30 -10.14 -4.91 -3.72
C VAL A 30 -10.59 -4.15 -2.48
N ILE A 31 -9.66 -3.48 -1.82
CA ILE A 31 -9.96 -2.60 -0.68
C ILE A 31 -9.63 -1.17 -1.11
N GLU A 32 -10.63 -0.32 -1.20
CA GLU A 32 -10.40 1.11 -1.45
C GLU A 32 -9.98 1.76 -0.14
N TYR A 33 -8.68 1.83 0.09
CA TYR A 33 -8.11 2.19 1.38
C TYR A 33 -8.40 3.63 1.82
N LEU A 34 -8.77 4.51 0.89
CA LEU A 34 -9.17 5.89 1.23
C LEU A 34 -10.55 5.92 1.88
N LYS A 35 -11.38 4.92 1.59
CA LYS A 35 -12.74 4.78 2.17
C LYS A 35 -12.75 3.81 3.35
N THR A 36 -11.95 2.77 3.27
CA THR A 36 -11.86 1.71 4.26
C THR A 36 -10.39 1.49 4.59
N PRO A 37 -9.79 2.42 5.37
CA PRO A 37 -8.36 2.35 5.66
C PRO A 37 -8.01 1.16 6.55
N PRO A 38 -6.81 0.59 6.39
CA PRO A 38 -6.32 -0.40 7.33
C PRO A 38 -6.14 0.25 8.71
N THR A 39 -6.30 -0.54 9.74
CA THR A 39 -5.97 -0.10 11.10
C THR A 39 -4.45 0.10 11.19
N ARG A 40 -4.01 0.80 12.25
CA ARG A 40 -2.57 0.98 12.51
C ARG A 40 -1.84 -0.36 12.57
N ASP A 41 -2.41 -1.34 13.28
CA ASP A 41 -1.80 -2.66 13.42
C ASP A 41 -1.77 -3.44 12.12
N GLU A 42 -2.84 -3.37 11.33
CA GLU A 42 -2.89 -3.98 10.01
C GLU A 42 -1.84 -3.36 9.07
N LEU A 43 -1.73 -2.02 9.09
CA LEU A 43 -0.74 -1.31 8.27
C LEU A 43 0.67 -1.68 8.70
N ALA A 44 0.94 -1.73 10.00
CA ALA A 44 2.25 -2.13 10.53
C ALA A 44 2.63 -3.54 10.06
N ALA A 45 1.69 -4.47 10.11
CA ALA A 45 1.91 -5.84 9.66
C ALA A 45 2.19 -5.91 8.15
N LEU A 46 1.46 -5.15 7.35
CA LEU A 46 1.68 -5.07 5.90
C LEU A 46 3.07 -4.55 5.58
N LEU A 47 3.48 -3.46 6.23
CA LEU A 47 4.79 -2.86 6.00
C LEU A 47 5.92 -3.79 6.43
N THR A 48 5.76 -4.48 7.56
CA THR A 48 6.74 -5.48 8.00
C THR A 48 6.89 -6.60 6.96
N ARG A 49 5.78 -7.11 6.44
CA ARG A 49 5.81 -8.13 5.40
C ARG A 49 6.41 -7.63 4.08
N ALA A 50 6.26 -6.34 3.79
CA ALA A 50 6.85 -5.71 2.61
C ALA A 50 8.32 -5.33 2.83
N ASN A 51 8.83 -5.50 4.04
CA ASN A 51 10.20 -5.13 4.41
C ASN A 51 10.44 -3.61 4.29
N LEU A 52 9.41 -2.83 4.63
CA LEU A 52 9.44 -1.38 4.56
C LEU A 52 9.25 -0.75 5.93
N THR A 53 9.94 0.35 6.17
CA THR A 53 9.65 1.22 7.31
C THR A 53 8.46 2.12 6.95
N PRO A 54 7.75 2.68 7.94
CA PRO A 54 6.71 3.68 7.66
C PRO A 54 7.20 4.84 6.78
N ARG A 55 8.40 5.35 7.03
CA ARG A 55 8.99 6.43 6.23
C ARG A 55 9.14 6.04 4.75
N GLU A 56 9.55 4.82 4.49
CA GLU A 56 9.71 4.32 3.12
C GLU A 56 8.38 4.18 2.38
N ALA A 57 7.29 3.97 3.11
CA ALA A 57 5.96 3.83 2.55
C ALA A 57 5.16 5.15 2.58
N LEU A 58 5.78 6.25 3.03
CA LEU A 58 5.14 7.55 3.12
C LEU A 58 5.09 8.21 1.75
N ARG A 59 3.89 8.68 1.36
CA ARG A 59 3.67 9.43 0.12
C ARG A 59 4.13 10.87 0.33
N THR A 60 5.43 11.11 0.13
CA THR A 60 6.08 12.38 0.45
C THR A 60 5.62 13.58 -0.39
N GLY A 61 5.00 13.33 -1.54
CA GLY A 61 4.46 14.39 -2.38
C GLY A 61 3.20 15.05 -1.85
N GLU A 62 2.56 14.46 -0.82
CA GLU A 62 1.36 15.03 -0.23
C GLU A 62 1.69 16.14 0.76
N THR A 63 0.84 17.18 0.80
CA THR A 63 1.03 18.31 1.70
C THR A 63 1.05 17.86 3.16
N GLU A 64 0.23 16.88 3.51
CA GLU A 64 0.11 16.33 4.86
C GLU A 64 1.40 15.63 5.32
N ALA A 65 2.29 15.28 4.39
CA ALA A 65 3.56 14.64 4.72
C ALA A 65 4.62 15.64 5.20
N LYS A 66 4.48 16.92 4.89
CA LYS A 66 5.50 17.93 5.23
C LYS A 66 5.82 17.99 6.72
N PRO A 67 4.84 17.98 7.65
CA PRO A 67 5.15 18.01 9.08
C PRO A 67 5.86 16.75 9.59
N LEU A 68 5.90 15.69 8.79
CA LEU A 68 6.45 14.40 9.18
C LEU A 68 7.92 14.21 8.77
N LYS A 69 8.52 15.22 8.18
CA LYS A 69 9.90 15.14 7.65
C LYS A 69 10.88 14.60 8.70
N ASP A 70 10.77 15.08 9.94
CA ASP A 70 11.66 14.71 11.03
C ASP A 70 10.96 13.87 12.11
N ALA A 71 9.78 13.34 11.81
CA ALA A 71 9.01 12.54 12.75
C ALA A 71 9.62 11.14 12.94
N THR A 72 9.30 10.51 14.07
CA THR A 72 9.68 9.11 14.33
C THR A 72 8.89 8.17 13.44
N GLU A 73 9.38 6.94 13.26
CA GLU A 73 8.66 5.92 12.50
C GLU A 73 7.28 5.66 13.11
N ALA A 74 7.16 5.61 14.44
CA ALA A 74 5.88 5.42 15.12
C ALA A 74 4.92 6.57 14.82
N ALA A 75 5.39 7.81 14.85
CA ALA A 75 4.56 8.99 14.55
C ALA A 75 4.10 8.99 13.09
N ILE A 76 4.96 8.56 12.16
CA ILE A 76 4.61 8.43 10.74
C ILE A 76 3.52 7.37 10.57
N LEU A 77 3.67 6.21 11.21
CA LEU A 77 2.68 5.14 11.15
C LEU A 77 1.31 5.60 11.69
N ASP A 78 1.31 6.32 12.81
CA ASP A 78 0.08 6.89 13.37
C ASP A 78 -0.59 7.85 12.39
N ALA A 79 0.21 8.73 11.76
CA ALA A 79 -0.29 9.69 10.78
C ALA A 79 -0.89 8.99 9.56
N MET A 80 -0.23 7.95 9.06
CA MET A 80 -0.71 7.17 7.91
C MET A 80 -2.02 6.45 8.21
N ALA A 81 -2.17 5.93 9.43
CA ALA A 81 -3.41 5.27 9.85
C ALA A 81 -4.57 6.27 9.98
N ASN A 82 -4.29 7.50 10.42
CA ASN A 82 -5.29 8.55 10.56
C ASN A 82 -5.58 9.31 9.26
N HIS A 83 -4.61 9.32 8.34
CA HIS A 83 -4.69 10.01 7.06
C HIS A 83 -4.20 9.07 5.95
N PRO A 84 -5.07 8.17 5.47
CA PRO A 84 -4.64 7.14 4.50
C PRO A 84 -4.10 7.69 3.19
N ILE A 85 -4.38 8.96 2.86
CA ILE A 85 -3.77 9.61 1.68
C ILE A 85 -2.24 9.62 1.75
N LEU A 86 -1.67 9.48 2.95
CA LEU A 86 -0.21 9.45 3.16
C LEU A 86 0.43 8.11 2.80
N ILE A 87 -0.37 7.08 2.53
CA ILE A 87 0.14 5.74 2.24
C ILE A 87 0.52 5.64 0.76
N GLU A 88 1.74 5.17 0.46
CA GLU A 88 2.12 4.84 -0.91
C GLU A 88 1.20 3.73 -1.44
N ARG A 89 0.95 3.75 -2.74
CA ARG A 89 -0.07 2.91 -3.37
C ARG A 89 0.38 2.40 -4.73
N PRO A 90 -0.12 1.25 -5.13
CA PRO A 90 -0.96 0.34 -4.35
C PRO A 90 -0.11 -0.61 -3.50
N ILE A 91 -0.65 -1.00 -2.36
CA ILE A 91 -0.09 -2.12 -1.60
C ILE A 91 -0.82 -3.37 -2.07
N VAL A 92 -0.06 -4.41 -2.39
CA VAL A 92 -0.60 -5.70 -2.83
C VAL A 92 -0.06 -6.80 -1.94
N ALA A 93 -0.93 -7.65 -1.46
CA ALA A 93 -0.59 -8.75 -0.55
C ALA A 93 -1.07 -10.09 -1.10
N THR A 94 -0.21 -11.09 -1.04
CA THR A 94 -0.54 -12.49 -1.30
C THR A 94 0.06 -13.34 -0.19
N THR A 95 -0.13 -14.66 -0.24
CA THR A 95 0.52 -15.57 0.72
C THR A 95 2.05 -15.55 0.57
N LYS A 96 2.56 -15.14 -0.58
CA LYS A 96 4.01 -15.10 -0.84
C LYS A 96 4.69 -13.82 -0.37
N GLY A 97 3.93 -12.75 -0.13
CA GLY A 97 4.52 -11.51 0.35
C GLY A 97 3.63 -10.30 0.15
N VAL A 98 4.21 -9.14 0.41
CA VAL A 98 3.57 -7.84 0.25
C VAL A 98 4.54 -6.92 -0.48
N VAL A 99 4.02 -6.16 -1.46
CA VAL A 99 4.81 -5.14 -2.16
C VAL A 99 4.01 -3.85 -2.30
N VAL A 100 4.71 -2.74 -2.38
CA VAL A 100 4.16 -1.50 -2.95
C VAL A 100 4.43 -1.61 -4.45
N ALA A 101 3.39 -1.77 -5.25
CA ALA A 101 3.51 -2.09 -6.68
C ALA A 101 3.79 -0.83 -7.51
N ARG A 102 4.98 -0.29 -7.35
CA ARG A 102 5.50 0.84 -8.11
C ARG A 102 6.93 0.53 -8.55
N PRO A 103 7.15 0.12 -9.80
CA PRO A 103 6.14 0.01 -10.88
C PRO A 103 5.14 -1.14 -10.66
N PRO A 104 3.99 -1.10 -11.35
CA PRO A 104 2.94 -2.13 -11.17
C PRO A 104 3.41 -3.57 -11.37
N GLU A 105 4.38 -3.78 -12.24
CA GLU A 105 4.95 -5.10 -12.55
C GLU A 105 5.55 -5.79 -11.33
N ARG A 106 5.83 -5.05 -10.25
CA ARG A 106 6.32 -5.63 -9.00
C ARG A 106 5.37 -6.65 -8.38
N VAL A 107 4.09 -6.65 -8.76
CA VAL A 107 3.15 -7.70 -8.31
C VAL A 107 3.65 -9.10 -8.67
N GLN A 108 4.44 -9.22 -9.73
CA GLN A 108 4.99 -10.50 -10.16
C GLN A 108 5.95 -11.11 -9.12
N GLU A 109 6.52 -10.30 -8.25
CA GLU A 109 7.42 -10.76 -7.18
C GLU A 109 6.70 -11.61 -6.13
N ILE A 110 5.37 -11.47 -6.04
CA ILE A 110 4.54 -12.14 -5.03
C ILE A 110 3.43 -13.02 -5.62
N LEU A 111 3.47 -13.25 -6.89
CA LEU A 111 2.52 -14.13 -7.56
C LEU A 111 2.96 -15.59 -7.58
#